data_9401f9adfc7d156963a366e1630db9bb
#
_entry.id   9401f9adfc7d156963a366e1630db9bb
#
_cell.length_a   1.000
_cell.length_b   1.000
_cell.length_c   1.000
_cell.angle_alpha   90.00
_cell.angle_beta   90.00
_cell.angle_gamma   90.00
#
_symmetry.space_group_name_H-M   'P 1'
#
loop_
_entity.id
_entity.type
_entity.pdbx_description
1 polymer ?
#
loop_
_entity_poly.entity_id
_entity_poly.type
_entity_poly.pdbx_seq_one_letter_code
_entity_poly.pdbx_strand_id
1 'polypeptide(L)'
;MMLALAMAADKNQPVFSNPEHSEQSFWQDVRFVPDPNDSTGKRGVWQGWFHQDNVDVSKIDQGIIRAKVEGRWQEFQVVELPADFLKWNFDRRLSQLARMKEMMKDQRGEMPEIAGPHNGIVASHGLKRRDAYFTINNAVKGMGWLPKPEKLPKVIALLKSTWNDSVGRKLEVLESLYQHGAEIFDITKQTSLELYSRPNFETHTFLNQMADPGVAIVFLDLPKSYELRAIAQMLHPDDPKLTEYERQVVDYINLVHDYFHGASPWKSIAVIYHIVQVFDNSPGKWRGQRVVPAGER
;
A
#
# COMPACT_ATOMS: atom_id res chain seq x y z
N MET A 1 -10.24 -8.99 -22.60
CA MET A 1 -10.27 -7.51 -22.61
C MET A 1 -10.46 -7.09 -21.17
N MET A 2 -9.37 -7.03 -20.41
CA MET A 2 -9.42 -6.43 -19.08
C MET A 2 -9.95 -5.02 -19.29
N LEU A 3 -11.09 -4.71 -18.65
CA LEU A 3 -11.49 -3.32 -18.50
C LEU A 3 -10.37 -2.66 -17.68
N ALA A 4 -9.41 -2.06 -18.39
CA ALA A 4 -8.79 -0.88 -17.86
C ALA A 4 -9.97 0.05 -17.60
N LEU A 5 -10.40 0.19 -16.33
CA LEU A 5 -10.99 1.44 -15.91
C LEU A 5 -9.86 2.46 -16.07
N ALA A 6 -9.63 2.87 -17.33
CA ALA A 6 -9.07 4.16 -17.58
C ALA A 6 -10.06 5.08 -16.88
N MET A 7 -9.71 5.55 -15.69
CA MET A 7 -10.30 6.74 -15.14
C MET A 7 -10.01 7.80 -16.19
N ALA A 8 -10.98 7.99 -17.11
CA ALA A 8 -11.00 9.14 -17.97
C ALA A 8 -10.88 10.32 -17.01
N ALA A 9 -9.76 11.03 -17.10
CA ALA A 9 -9.58 12.25 -16.34
C ALA A 9 -10.81 13.09 -16.61
N ASP A 10 -11.64 13.28 -15.58
CA ASP A 10 -12.84 14.09 -15.68
C ASP A 10 -12.42 15.47 -16.15
N LYS A 11 -12.78 15.82 -17.39
CA LYS A 11 -12.43 17.09 -18.01
C LYS A 11 -13.02 18.30 -17.28
N ASN A 12 -13.84 18.05 -16.25
CA ASN A 12 -14.51 19.03 -15.41
C ASN A 12 -14.04 19.02 -13.95
N GLN A 13 -12.86 18.47 -13.63
CA GLN A 13 -12.34 18.66 -12.29
C GLN A 13 -12.21 20.18 -12.04
N PRO A 14 -12.80 20.68 -10.94
CA PRO A 14 -12.65 22.08 -10.60
C PRO A 14 -11.16 22.39 -10.46
N VAL A 15 -10.71 23.44 -11.15
CA VAL A 15 -9.40 24.02 -10.92
C VAL A 15 -9.41 24.52 -9.49
N PHE A 16 -8.90 23.72 -8.55
CA PHE A 16 -8.72 24.14 -7.17
C PHE A 16 -7.70 25.28 -7.17
N SER A 17 -8.21 26.49 -7.14
CA SER A 17 -7.40 27.68 -6.99
C SER A 17 -6.78 27.67 -5.61
N ASN A 18 -5.47 27.60 -5.59
CA ASN A 18 -4.61 27.75 -4.43
C ASN A 18 -4.67 26.59 -3.41
N PRO A 19 -3.58 25.88 -3.15
CA PRO A 19 -3.53 24.92 -2.06
C PRO A 19 -3.68 25.73 -0.76
N GLU A 20 -4.88 25.75 -0.22
CA GLU A 20 -5.05 26.14 1.16
C GLU A 20 -4.46 24.98 1.99
N HIS A 21 -3.16 25.10 2.25
CA HIS A 21 -2.42 24.17 3.08
C HIS A 21 -3.19 23.93 4.39
N SER A 22 -3.23 22.67 4.84
CA SER A 22 -3.49 22.38 6.25
C SER A 22 -2.53 23.26 7.07
N GLU A 23 -2.90 23.70 8.25
CA GLU A 23 -2.02 24.49 9.13
C GLU A 23 -0.65 23.80 9.34
N GLN A 24 -0.54 22.55 8.98
CA GLN A 24 0.64 21.71 9.01
C GLN A 24 0.93 21.17 7.60
N SER A 25 1.74 21.87 6.82
CA SER A 25 2.19 21.37 5.52
C SER A 25 3.33 20.36 5.72
N PHE A 26 3.14 19.14 5.23
CA PHE A 26 4.19 18.12 5.20
C PHE A 26 5.11 18.25 3.99
N TRP A 27 4.68 18.99 2.96
CA TRP A 27 5.32 19.05 1.66
C TRP A 27 6.46 20.07 1.61
N GLN A 28 7.55 19.68 0.96
CA GLN A 28 8.73 20.51 0.69
C GLN A 28 8.87 20.71 -0.82
N ASP A 29 9.54 21.79 -1.23
CA ASP A 29 9.81 22.18 -2.62
C ASP A 29 8.56 22.15 -3.51
N VAL A 30 7.46 22.66 -2.97
CA VAL A 30 6.15 22.67 -3.65
C VAL A 30 6.20 23.57 -4.86
N ARG A 31 5.90 23.00 -6.03
CA ARG A 31 5.85 23.75 -7.31
C ARG A 31 4.74 23.23 -8.21
N PHE A 32 4.20 24.10 -9.01
CA PHE A 32 3.30 23.72 -10.09
C PHE A 32 4.11 23.37 -11.34
N VAL A 33 3.87 22.20 -11.91
CA VAL A 33 4.51 21.75 -13.15
C VAL A 33 3.42 21.73 -14.24
N PRO A 34 3.48 22.67 -15.20
CA PRO A 34 2.51 22.73 -16.28
C PRO A 34 2.55 21.46 -17.14
N ASP A 35 1.39 21.06 -17.65
CA ASP A 35 1.30 20.03 -18.67
C ASP A 35 1.93 20.56 -19.97
N PRO A 36 2.98 19.92 -20.52
CA PRO A 36 3.63 20.36 -21.74
C PRO A 36 2.70 20.37 -22.95
N ASN A 37 1.58 19.66 -22.90
CA ASN A 37 0.58 19.62 -23.95
C ASN A 37 -0.54 20.67 -23.77
N ASP A 38 -0.53 21.44 -22.69
CA ASP A 38 -1.49 22.52 -22.45
C ASP A 38 -0.91 23.88 -22.81
N SER A 39 -1.24 24.37 -24.00
CA SER A 39 -0.82 25.70 -24.48
C SER A 39 -1.32 26.86 -23.61
N THR A 40 -2.30 26.62 -22.74
CA THR A 40 -2.85 27.66 -21.85
C THR A 40 -2.07 27.77 -20.53
N GLY A 41 -1.21 26.79 -20.21
CA GLY A 41 -0.47 26.70 -18.96
C GLY A 41 -1.33 26.51 -17.70
N LYS A 42 -2.63 26.26 -17.88
CA LYS A 42 -3.58 26.10 -16.76
C LYS A 42 -3.68 24.67 -16.25
N ARG A 43 -3.36 23.68 -17.11
CA ARG A 43 -3.28 22.29 -16.71
C ARG A 43 -1.88 21.97 -16.25
N GLY A 44 -1.79 21.11 -15.25
CA GLY A 44 -0.53 20.68 -14.70
C GLY A 44 -0.75 19.96 -13.39
N VAL A 45 0.35 19.63 -12.74
CA VAL A 45 0.34 18.94 -11.47
C VAL A 45 1.15 19.69 -10.43
N TRP A 46 0.67 19.71 -9.21
CA TRP A 46 1.47 20.15 -8.07
C TRP A 46 2.43 19.04 -7.68
N GLN A 47 3.71 19.34 -7.63
CA GLN A 47 4.78 18.45 -7.19
C GLN A 47 5.39 19.00 -5.91
N GLY A 48 5.89 18.12 -5.11
CA GLY A 48 6.59 18.37 -3.88
C GLY A 48 6.99 17.01 -3.30
N TRP A 49 7.77 17.01 -2.25
CA TRP A 49 8.16 15.80 -1.54
C TRP A 49 8.01 15.99 -0.04
N PHE A 50 8.03 14.93 0.72
CA PHE A 50 8.06 14.95 2.18
C PHE A 50 8.98 13.86 2.72
N HIS A 51 9.42 14.07 3.94
CA HIS A 51 10.07 13.04 4.76
C HIS A 51 9.18 12.73 5.96
N GLN A 52 8.88 11.47 6.19
CA GLN A 52 8.15 11.06 7.37
C GLN A 52 9.11 10.93 8.57
N ASP A 53 8.96 11.79 9.57
CA ASP A 53 9.86 11.90 10.72
C ASP A 53 9.31 11.30 12.03
N ASN A 54 8.08 10.77 11.98
CA ASN A 54 7.42 10.14 13.13
C ASN A 54 7.55 8.61 13.15
N VAL A 55 8.37 8.03 12.26
CA VAL A 55 8.72 6.60 12.19
C VAL A 55 10.24 6.46 12.11
N ASP A 56 10.82 5.63 12.98
CA ASP A 56 12.24 5.34 13.03
C ASP A 56 12.46 3.82 12.86
N VAL A 57 13.07 3.45 11.75
CA VAL A 57 13.36 2.07 11.35
C VAL A 57 14.82 1.67 11.63
N SER A 58 15.59 2.47 12.36
CA SER A 58 17.02 2.24 12.61
C SER A 58 17.33 0.92 13.34
N LYS A 59 16.33 0.34 14.02
CA LYS A 59 16.44 -0.94 14.73
C LYS A 59 15.62 -2.06 14.06
N ILE A 60 15.21 -1.88 12.81
CA ILE A 60 14.32 -2.85 12.14
C ILE A 60 14.97 -4.22 11.96
N ASP A 61 16.28 -4.28 11.77
CA ASP A 61 17.03 -5.54 11.70
C ASP A 61 17.05 -6.30 13.04
N GLN A 62 16.74 -5.62 14.14
CA GLN A 62 16.55 -6.22 15.47
C GLN A 62 15.08 -6.59 15.73
N GLY A 63 14.21 -6.42 14.74
CA GLY A 63 12.77 -6.62 14.87
C GLY A 63 12.05 -5.53 15.66
N ILE A 64 12.63 -4.34 15.78
CA ILE A 64 12.07 -3.21 16.55
C ILE A 64 11.82 -2.03 15.62
N ILE A 65 10.62 -1.44 15.73
CA ILE A 65 10.28 -0.17 15.10
C ILE A 65 9.89 0.84 16.18
N ARG A 66 10.36 2.09 16.05
CA ARG A 66 9.93 3.19 16.90
C ARG A 66 9.01 4.09 16.12
N ALA A 67 7.92 4.51 16.72
CA ALA A 67 6.97 5.40 16.08
C ALA A 67 6.30 6.33 17.10
N LYS A 68 5.90 7.50 16.64
CA LYS A 68 5.14 8.46 17.45
C LYS A 68 3.65 8.15 17.30
N VAL A 69 3.14 7.28 18.17
CA VAL A 69 1.73 6.86 18.21
C VAL A 69 1.04 7.52 19.39
N GLU A 70 -0.16 8.05 19.18
CA GLU A 70 -0.92 8.81 20.19
C GLU A 70 -0.10 9.95 20.81
N GLY A 71 0.68 10.62 19.98
CA GLY A 71 1.51 11.77 20.36
C GLY A 71 2.79 11.42 21.12
N ARG A 72 3.10 10.15 21.36
CA ARG A 72 4.28 9.69 22.14
C ARG A 72 5.13 8.73 21.34
N TRP A 73 6.45 8.88 21.43
CA TRP A 73 7.40 7.92 20.90
C TRP A 73 7.33 6.60 21.67
N GLN A 74 7.11 5.52 20.95
CA GLN A 74 7.00 4.17 21.50
C GLN A 74 7.82 3.20 20.67
N GLU A 75 8.31 2.13 21.28
CA GLU A 75 8.95 1.01 20.58
C GLU A 75 7.96 -0.14 20.47
N PHE A 76 7.91 -0.74 19.28
CA PHE A 76 7.06 -1.87 18.96
C PHE A 76 7.90 -3.03 18.47
N GLN A 77 7.61 -4.24 18.94
CA GLN A 77 8.15 -5.46 18.38
C GLN A 77 7.43 -5.75 17.05
N VAL A 78 8.18 -5.83 15.96
CA VAL A 78 7.66 -6.30 14.68
C VAL A 78 7.49 -7.81 14.74
N VAL A 79 6.35 -8.30 14.28
CA VAL A 79 5.97 -9.72 14.38
C VAL A 79 5.72 -10.34 13.01
N GLU A 80 5.98 -11.64 12.91
CA GLU A 80 5.61 -12.42 11.74
C GLU A 80 4.11 -12.68 11.70
N LEU A 81 3.55 -12.65 10.50
CA LEU A 81 2.18 -13.05 10.26
C LEU A 81 2.01 -14.57 10.51
N PRO A 82 0.95 -14.98 11.22
CA PRO A 82 0.76 -16.37 11.60
C PRO A 82 0.51 -17.28 10.38
N ALA A 83 0.90 -18.55 10.50
CA ALA A 83 0.82 -19.52 9.42
C ALA A 83 -0.59 -19.62 8.78
N ASP A 84 -1.66 -19.53 9.60
CA ASP A 84 -3.04 -19.58 9.11
C ASP A 84 -3.40 -18.38 8.23
N PHE A 85 -2.91 -17.19 8.59
CA PHE A 85 -3.06 -15.99 7.76
C PHE A 85 -2.29 -16.14 6.45
N LEU A 86 -1.03 -16.55 6.51
CA LEU A 86 -0.18 -16.73 5.32
C LEU A 86 -0.80 -17.74 4.36
N LYS A 87 -1.23 -18.89 4.88
CA LYS A 87 -1.90 -19.92 4.08
C LYS A 87 -3.16 -19.38 3.40
N TRP A 88 -4.06 -18.76 4.17
CA TRP A 88 -5.26 -18.14 3.62
C TRP A 88 -4.92 -17.11 2.53
N ASN A 89 -3.99 -16.20 2.81
CA ASN A 89 -3.65 -15.10 1.92
C ASN A 89 -3.07 -15.61 0.59
N PHE A 90 -2.08 -16.51 0.64
CA PHE A 90 -1.46 -17.03 -0.58
C PHE A 90 -2.39 -17.95 -1.37
N ASP A 91 -3.12 -18.84 -0.73
CA ASP A 91 -4.09 -19.72 -1.40
C ASP A 91 -5.17 -18.91 -2.13
N ARG A 92 -5.70 -17.87 -1.51
CA ARG A 92 -6.71 -17.01 -2.14
C ARG A 92 -6.15 -16.19 -3.29
N ARG A 93 -4.92 -15.69 -3.17
CA ARG A 93 -4.25 -14.99 -4.29
C ARG A 93 -4.01 -15.92 -5.47
N LEU A 94 -3.55 -17.14 -5.23
CA LEU A 94 -3.39 -18.17 -6.27
C LEU A 94 -4.73 -18.49 -6.94
N SER A 95 -5.79 -18.67 -6.15
CA SER A 95 -7.14 -18.89 -6.67
C SER A 95 -7.65 -17.72 -7.54
N GLN A 96 -7.39 -16.47 -7.13
CA GLN A 96 -7.76 -15.29 -7.93
C GLN A 96 -6.97 -15.25 -9.26
N LEU A 97 -5.68 -15.57 -9.25
CA LEU A 97 -4.88 -15.62 -10.48
C LEU A 97 -5.37 -16.73 -11.42
N ALA A 98 -5.74 -17.91 -10.89
CA ALA A 98 -6.30 -18.99 -11.68
C ALA A 98 -7.60 -18.57 -12.36
N ARG A 99 -8.54 -17.94 -11.63
CA ARG A 99 -9.78 -17.40 -12.20
C ARG A 99 -9.50 -16.34 -13.29
N MET A 100 -8.56 -15.44 -13.06
CA MET A 100 -8.19 -14.43 -14.08
C MET A 100 -7.68 -15.09 -15.35
N LYS A 101 -6.90 -16.17 -15.27
CA LYS A 101 -6.44 -16.93 -16.43
C LYS A 101 -7.60 -17.61 -17.18
N GLU A 102 -8.58 -18.17 -16.45
CA GLU A 102 -9.78 -18.76 -17.06
C GLU A 102 -10.63 -17.72 -17.78
N MET A 103 -10.87 -16.56 -17.14
CA MET A 103 -11.61 -15.46 -17.76
C MET A 103 -10.98 -15.00 -19.08
N MET A 104 -9.65 -14.98 -19.15
CA MET A 104 -8.94 -14.60 -20.38
C MET A 104 -9.14 -15.63 -21.52
N LYS A 105 -9.32 -16.91 -21.21
CA LYS A 105 -9.54 -17.97 -22.19
C LYS A 105 -10.97 -17.93 -22.75
N ASP A 106 -11.96 -17.73 -21.90
CA ASP A 106 -13.36 -17.94 -22.27
C ASP A 106 -14.10 -16.65 -22.68
N GLN A 107 -13.45 -15.49 -22.56
CA GLN A 107 -14.06 -14.16 -22.76
C GLN A 107 -15.36 -13.93 -21.96
N ARG A 108 -15.67 -14.80 -21.01
CA ARG A 108 -16.81 -14.75 -20.09
C ARG A 108 -16.25 -14.61 -18.68
N GLY A 109 -16.32 -13.44 -18.09
CA GLY A 109 -15.79 -13.24 -16.76
C GLY A 109 -16.84 -12.68 -15.81
N GLU A 110 -16.90 -13.27 -14.64
CA GLU A 110 -17.51 -12.62 -13.48
C GLU A 110 -16.59 -11.46 -13.03
N MET A 111 -17.21 -10.40 -12.49
CA MET A 111 -16.45 -9.28 -11.93
C MET A 111 -15.43 -9.80 -10.90
N PRO A 112 -14.21 -9.24 -10.85
CA PRO A 112 -13.25 -9.60 -9.82
C PRO A 112 -13.86 -9.44 -8.42
N GLU A 113 -13.64 -10.42 -7.55
CA GLU A 113 -14.08 -10.32 -6.16
C GLU A 113 -13.42 -9.09 -5.50
N ILE A 114 -14.26 -8.22 -4.92
CA ILE A 114 -13.80 -7.04 -4.18
C ILE A 114 -13.23 -7.46 -2.82
N ALA A 115 -13.75 -8.53 -2.23
CA ALA A 115 -13.26 -9.09 -0.98
C ALA A 115 -12.00 -9.94 -1.17
N GLY A 116 -11.25 -10.14 -0.11
CA GLY A 116 -10.12 -11.04 -0.08
C GLY A 116 -8.76 -10.37 0.16
N PRO A 117 -7.66 -11.10 -0.01
CA PRO A 117 -6.33 -10.70 0.48
C PRO A 117 -5.69 -9.52 -0.26
N HIS A 118 -6.23 -9.13 -1.42
CA HIS A 118 -5.72 -7.95 -2.14
C HIS A 118 -6.30 -6.64 -1.59
N ASN A 119 -7.45 -6.68 -0.96
CA ASN A 119 -8.15 -5.48 -0.49
C ASN A 119 -8.18 -5.44 1.04
N GLY A 120 -7.32 -4.60 1.64
CA GLY A 120 -7.34 -4.33 3.07
C GLY A 120 -8.12 -3.05 3.38
N ILE A 121 -8.95 -3.08 4.41
CA ILE A 121 -9.60 -1.88 4.93
C ILE A 121 -8.66 -1.30 5.99
N VAL A 122 -8.03 -0.17 5.66
CA VAL A 122 -7.08 0.52 6.55
C VAL A 122 -7.82 1.57 7.34
N ALA A 123 -7.94 1.35 8.65
CA ALA A 123 -8.38 2.34 9.61
C ALA A 123 -7.19 3.17 10.09
N SER A 124 -7.35 4.48 10.14
CA SER A 124 -6.34 5.45 10.58
C SER A 124 -6.98 6.60 11.33
N HIS A 125 -6.20 7.29 12.14
CA HIS A 125 -6.61 8.50 12.86
C HIS A 125 -5.44 9.48 12.96
N GLY A 126 -5.69 10.74 13.29
CA GLY A 126 -4.62 11.73 13.45
C GLY A 126 -5.11 13.13 13.16
N LEU A 127 -4.94 13.61 11.93
CA LEU A 127 -5.36 14.95 11.52
C LEU A 127 -6.75 14.94 10.91
N LYS A 128 -7.53 15.95 11.26
CA LYS A 128 -8.83 16.19 10.67
C LYS A 128 -8.69 16.95 9.36
N ARG A 129 -9.15 16.39 8.25
CA ARG A 129 -9.29 17.13 7.00
C ARG A 129 -10.44 18.14 7.11
N ARG A 130 -10.35 19.27 6.42
CA ARG A 130 -11.32 20.38 6.55
C ARG A 130 -12.76 19.99 6.27
N ASP A 131 -12.99 19.04 5.36
CA ASP A 131 -14.31 18.54 4.97
C ASP A 131 -14.82 17.37 5.83
N ALA A 132 -14.09 17.00 6.90
CA ALA A 132 -14.45 15.90 7.79
C ALA A 132 -14.85 16.41 9.18
N TYR A 133 -15.81 15.71 9.81
CA TYR A 133 -16.18 15.96 11.21
C TYR A 133 -15.24 15.28 12.21
N PHE A 134 -14.63 14.16 11.81
CA PHE A 134 -13.81 13.32 12.68
C PHE A 134 -12.43 13.09 12.08
N THR A 135 -11.46 12.76 12.94
CA THR A 135 -10.10 12.38 12.51
C THR A 135 -10.03 10.93 12.03
N ILE A 136 -10.94 10.07 12.49
CA ILE A 136 -10.95 8.66 12.11
C ILE A 136 -11.35 8.49 10.64
N ASN A 137 -10.64 7.62 9.94
CA ASN A 137 -10.90 7.31 8.54
C ASN A 137 -10.70 5.83 8.25
N ASN A 138 -11.48 5.31 7.31
CA ASN A 138 -11.31 3.98 6.75
C ASN A 138 -11.16 4.11 5.23
N ALA A 139 -10.16 3.41 4.68
CA ALA A 139 -9.95 3.37 3.23
C ALA A 139 -9.63 1.94 2.78
N VAL A 140 -10.26 1.52 1.69
CA VAL A 140 -9.86 0.28 1.02
C VAL A 140 -8.56 0.54 0.26
N LYS A 141 -7.54 -0.27 0.53
CA LYS A 141 -6.23 -0.19 -0.11
C LYS A 141 -5.90 -1.51 -0.80
N GLY A 142 -5.30 -1.41 -1.99
CA GLY A 142 -4.67 -2.57 -2.62
C GLY A 142 -3.45 -2.99 -1.79
N MET A 143 -3.51 -4.20 -1.23
CA MET A 143 -2.44 -4.72 -0.37
C MET A 143 -1.49 -5.61 -1.17
N GLY A 144 -0.20 -5.43 -0.96
CA GLY A 144 0.87 -6.19 -1.58
C GLY A 144 1.83 -6.80 -0.56
N TRP A 145 2.76 -7.56 -1.09
CA TRP A 145 3.87 -8.15 -0.35
C TRP A 145 5.19 -7.49 -0.76
N LEU A 146 6.09 -7.31 0.20
CA LEU A 146 7.45 -6.84 -0.05
C LEU A 146 8.40 -8.05 -0.10
N PRO A 147 9.20 -8.25 -1.15
CA PRO A 147 10.25 -9.25 -1.11
C PRO A 147 11.24 -9.00 0.03
N LYS A 148 11.80 -10.06 0.58
CA LYS A 148 12.92 -9.97 1.52
C LYS A 148 14.05 -9.14 0.91
N PRO A 149 14.84 -8.41 1.70
CA PRO A 149 15.89 -7.51 1.17
C PRO A 149 16.82 -8.19 0.16
N GLU A 150 17.24 -9.43 0.44
CA GLU A 150 18.13 -10.21 -0.42
C GLU A 150 17.46 -10.75 -1.70
N LYS A 151 16.12 -10.74 -1.76
CA LYS A 151 15.32 -11.16 -2.92
C LYS A 151 14.87 -10.00 -3.78
N LEU A 152 14.74 -8.81 -3.19
CA LEU A 152 14.15 -7.63 -3.83
C LEU A 152 14.78 -7.27 -5.18
N PRO A 153 16.13 -7.22 -5.35
CA PRO A 153 16.73 -6.91 -6.65
C PRO A 153 16.39 -7.93 -7.73
N LYS A 154 16.32 -9.22 -7.35
CA LYS A 154 15.99 -10.31 -8.29
C LYS A 154 14.54 -10.23 -8.74
N VAL A 155 13.62 -9.92 -7.83
CA VAL A 155 12.19 -9.79 -8.17
C VAL A 155 11.97 -8.57 -9.06
N ILE A 156 12.63 -7.43 -8.77
CA ILE A 156 12.61 -6.24 -9.65
C ILE A 156 13.12 -6.59 -11.05
N ALA A 157 14.24 -7.29 -11.15
CA ALA A 157 14.82 -7.71 -12.44
C ALA A 157 13.85 -8.62 -13.22
N LEU A 158 13.20 -9.57 -12.54
CA LEU A 158 12.20 -10.46 -13.13
C LEU A 158 11.01 -9.67 -13.71
N LEU A 159 10.42 -8.75 -12.94
CA LEU A 159 9.30 -7.93 -13.39
C LEU A 159 9.68 -7.04 -14.57
N LYS A 160 10.89 -6.45 -14.55
CA LYS A 160 11.39 -5.63 -15.67
C LYS A 160 11.63 -6.46 -16.92
N SER A 161 12.20 -7.66 -16.81
CA SER A 161 12.48 -8.53 -17.96
C SER A 161 11.21 -9.04 -18.63
N THR A 162 10.10 -9.12 -17.89
CA THR A 162 8.81 -9.60 -18.39
C THR A 162 7.79 -8.47 -18.59
N TRP A 163 8.24 -7.22 -18.55
CA TRP A 163 7.37 -6.05 -18.65
C TRP A 163 6.49 -6.02 -19.89
N ASN A 164 7.07 -6.36 -21.04
CA ASN A 164 6.39 -6.34 -22.33
C ASN A 164 5.71 -7.67 -22.69
N ASP A 165 5.74 -8.64 -21.79
CA ASP A 165 5.14 -9.94 -22.02
C ASP A 165 3.60 -9.85 -22.02
N SER A 166 2.95 -10.89 -22.54
CA SER A 166 1.51 -11.01 -22.47
C SER A 166 0.99 -11.01 -21.03
N VAL A 167 -0.26 -10.58 -20.82
CA VAL A 167 -0.90 -10.62 -19.49
C VAL A 167 -0.87 -12.04 -18.91
N GLY A 168 -1.08 -13.07 -19.73
CA GLY A 168 -0.98 -14.47 -19.31
C GLY A 168 0.39 -14.81 -18.72
N ARG A 169 1.47 -14.39 -19.37
CA ARG A 169 2.83 -14.58 -18.85
C ARG A 169 3.07 -13.80 -17.56
N LYS A 170 2.57 -12.59 -17.46
CA LYS A 170 2.63 -11.77 -16.24
C LYS A 170 1.91 -12.45 -15.06
N LEU A 171 0.75 -13.07 -15.32
CA LEU A 171 0.03 -13.85 -14.29
C LEU A 171 0.82 -15.09 -13.85
N GLU A 172 1.52 -15.77 -14.77
CA GLU A 172 2.40 -16.90 -14.41
C GLU A 172 3.57 -16.46 -13.52
N VAL A 173 4.15 -15.29 -13.78
CA VAL A 173 5.21 -14.71 -12.94
C VAL A 173 4.69 -14.48 -11.52
N LEU A 174 3.51 -13.85 -11.36
CA LEU A 174 2.92 -13.65 -10.02
C LEU A 174 2.58 -14.97 -9.34
N GLU A 175 2.01 -15.93 -10.08
CA GLU A 175 1.70 -17.25 -9.55
C GLU A 175 2.94 -17.93 -8.96
N SER A 176 4.05 -17.91 -9.72
CA SER A 176 5.34 -18.44 -9.25
C SER A 176 5.83 -17.74 -7.97
N LEU A 177 5.67 -16.43 -7.87
CA LEU A 177 6.05 -15.69 -6.65
C LEU A 177 5.18 -16.07 -5.45
N TYR A 178 3.86 -16.24 -5.63
CA TYR A 178 2.96 -16.60 -4.54
C TYR A 178 3.05 -18.08 -4.13
N GLN A 179 3.38 -18.99 -5.06
CA GLN A 179 3.65 -20.40 -4.74
C GLN A 179 4.82 -20.57 -3.75
N HIS A 180 5.78 -19.63 -3.79
CA HIS A 180 6.93 -19.59 -2.89
C HIS A 180 6.87 -18.39 -1.93
N GLY A 181 5.66 -17.95 -1.60
CA GLY A 181 5.43 -16.67 -0.93
C GLY A 181 6.23 -16.48 0.35
N ALA A 182 6.21 -17.44 1.29
CA ALA A 182 6.94 -17.33 2.55
C ALA A 182 8.47 -17.35 2.40
N GLU A 183 8.98 -17.89 1.28
CA GLU A 183 10.41 -17.90 0.97
C GLU A 183 10.87 -16.57 0.35
N ILE A 184 10.02 -15.97 -0.45
CA ILE A 184 10.32 -14.77 -1.25
C ILE A 184 9.99 -13.50 -0.47
N PHE A 185 8.82 -13.45 0.18
CA PHE A 185 8.31 -12.24 0.80
C PHE A 185 8.66 -12.13 2.29
N ASP A 186 8.83 -10.89 2.74
CA ASP A 186 8.96 -10.55 4.14
C ASP A 186 7.58 -10.64 4.82
N ILE A 187 7.42 -11.67 5.62
CA ILE A 187 6.14 -11.99 6.29
C ILE A 187 5.85 -11.10 7.51
N THR A 188 6.69 -10.12 7.77
CA THR A 188 6.47 -9.11 8.82
C THR A 188 5.84 -7.82 8.29
N LYS A 189 5.61 -7.73 6.97
CA LYS A 189 5.19 -6.50 6.29
C LYS A 189 4.06 -6.74 5.29
N GLN A 190 3.24 -5.71 5.12
CA GLN A 190 2.36 -5.53 3.97
C GLN A 190 2.69 -4.21 3.29
N THR A 191 2.34 -4.07 2.03
CA THR A 191 2.59 -2.83 1.28
C THR A 191 1.36 -2.32 0.57
N SER A 192 1.35 -1.03 0.28
CA SER A 192 0.32 -0.38 -0.52
C SER A 192 0.90 0.86 -1.22
N LEU A 193 0.07 1.54 -2.02
CA LEU A 193 0.35 2.86 -2.58
C LEU A 193 -0.65 3.89 -2.06
N GLU A 194 -0.15 5.11 -1.84
CA GLU A 194 -0.98 6.30 -1.72
C GLU A 194 -0.97 7.00 -3.08
N LEU A 195 -2.05 6.79 -3.84
CA LEU A 195 -2.12 7.17 -5.26
C LEU A 195 -2.52 8.64 -5.50
N TYR A 196 -3.19 9.25 -4.53
CA TYR A 196 -3.90 10.51 -4.79
C TYR A 196 -3.32 11.72 -4.07
N SER A 197 -2.54 11.51 -2.98
CA SER A 197 -2.02 12.63 -2.19
C SER A 197 -0.92 13.38 -2.93
N ARG A 198 -1.07 14.70 -2.97
CA ARG A 198 -0.18 15.68 -3.59
C ARG A 198 -0.25 16.98 -2.80
N PRO A 199 0.65 17.95 -3.03
CA PRO A 199 0.63 19.22 -2.29
C PRO A 199 -0.69 19.98 -2.31
N ASN A 200 -1.51 19.82 -3.36
CA ASN A 200 -2.81 20.50 -3.49
C ASN A 200 -4.02 19.62 -3.09
N PHE A 201 -3.80 18.35 -2.79
CA PHE A 201 -4.85 17.43 -2.36
C PHE A 201 -4.27 16.31 -1.51
N GLU A 202 -4.76 16.16 -0.30
CA GLU A 202 -4.33 15.13 0.64
C GLU A 202 -5.51 14.25 1.03
N THR A 203 -5.34 12.93 0.92
CA THR A 203 -6.34 11.98 1.41
C THR A 203 -6.37 11.99 2.94
N HIS A 204 -7.50 11.59 3.54
CA HIS A 204 -7.57 11.42 4.99
C HIS A 204 -6.54 10.43 5.51
N THR A 205 -6.34 9.32 4.77
CA THR A 205 -5.35 8.30 5.15
C THR A 205 -3.94 8.86 5.19
N PHE A 206 -3.56 9.68 4.19
CA PHE A 206 -2.26 10.34 4.14
C PHE A 206 -2.07 11.26 5.36
N LEU A 207 -3.00 12.18 5.59
CA LEU A 207 -2.93 13.11 6.72
C LEU A 207 -2.83 12.38 8.06
N ASN A 208 -3.64 11.35 8.23
CA ASN A 208 -3.63 10.55 9.45
C ASN A 208 -2.29 9.85 9.66
N GLN A 209 -1.77 9.14 8.65
CA GLN A 209 -0.51 8.39 8.77
C GLN A 209 0.71 9.30 8.93
N MET A 210 0.66 10.53 8.39
CA MET A 210 1.72 11.54 8.62
C MET A 210 1.68 12.09 10.05
N ALA A 211 0.52 12.13 10.69
CA ALA A 211 0.39 12.61 12.07
C ALA A 211 0.54 11.50 13.11
N ASP A 212 -0.08 10.35 12.85
CA ASP A 212 -0.04 9.15 13.69
C ASP A 212 0.07 7.90 12.80
N PRO A 213 1.22 7.24 12.77
CA PRO A 213 1.47 6.11 11.87
C PRO A 213 0.82 4.79 12.35
N GLY A 214 0.15 4.77 13.51
CA GLY A 214 -0.57 3.61 14.01
C GLY A 214 -1.84 3.34 13.20
N VAL A 215 -1.95 2.15 12.62
CA VAL A 215 -3.10 1.76 11.78
C VAL A 215 -3.62 0.37 12.13
N ALA A 216 -4.91 0.13 11.81
CA ALA A 216 -5.48 -1.21 11.79
C ALA A 216 -5.89 -1.57 10.36
N ILE A 217 -5.58 -2.79 9.93
CA ILE A 217 -5.90 -3.28 8.58
C ILE A 217 -6.81 -4.51 8.74
N VAL A 218 -8.04 -4.41 8.23
CA VAL A 218 -9.00 -5.51 8.28
C VAL A 218 -9.09 -6.19 6.91
N PHE A 219 -9.00 -7.50 6.94
CA PHE A 219 -9.32 -8.37 5.81
C PHE A 219 -10.59 -9.16 6.11
N LEU A 220 -11.49 -9.21 5.13
CA LEU A 220 -12.72 -9.97 5.21
C LEU A 220 -12.86 -10.87 3.98
N ASP A 221 -12.97 -12.18 4.23
CA ASP A 221 -13.21 -13.21 3.21
C ASP A 221 -13.89 -14.41 3.90
N LEU A 222 -15.19 -14.30 4.13
CA LEU A 222 -15.94 -15.22 4.99
C LEU A 222 -15.68 -16.70 4.64
N PRO A 223 -15.47 -17.56 5.66
CA PRO A 223 -15.56 -17.27 7.10
C PRO A 223 -14.31 -16.66 7.73
N LYS A 224 -13.28 -16.34 6.96
CA LYS A 224 -12.03 -15.74 7.46
C LYS A 224 -12.16 -14.23 7.62
N SER A 225 -11.67 -13.73 8.76
CA SER A 225 -11.53 -12.31 9.05
C SER A 225 -10.33 -12.08 9.95
N TYR A 226 -9.44 -11.21 9.51
CA TYR A 226 -8.22 -10.86 10.26
C TYR A 226 -8.11 -9.35 10.43
N GLU A 227 -7.55 -8.94 11.58
CA GLU A 227 -7.13 -7.57 11.81
C GLU A 227 -5.63 -7.54 12.11
N LEU A 228 -4.90 -6.74 11.34
CA LEU A 228 -3.48 -6.48 11.56
C LEU A 228 -3.34 -5.08 12.16
N ARG A 229 -2.62 -4.94 13.28
CA ARG A 229 -2.15 -3.65 13.79
C ARG A 229 -0.74 -3.41 13.28
N ALA A 230 -0.49 -2.24 12.74
CA ALA A 230 0.76 -1.95 12.06
C ALA A 230 1.20 -0.50 12.26
N ILE A 231 2.50 -0.28 12.05
CA ILE A 231 3.09 1.06 11.89
C ILE A 231 3.25 1.31 10.39
N ALA A 232 2.65 2.39 9.92
CA ALA A 232 2.71 2.81 8.51
C ALA A 232 3.92 3.70 8.28
N GLN A 233 4.89 3.20 7.50
CA GLN A 233 6.01 3.98 6.98
C GLN A 233 5.69 4.42 5.55
N MET A 234 5.64 5.73 5.31
CA MET A 234 5.41 6.30 3.99
C MET A 234 6.71 6.81 3.38
N LEU A 235 6.98 6.39 2.15
CA LEU A 235 8.19 6.73 1.40
C LEU A 235 7.80 7.53 0.16
N HIS A 236 8.19 8.82 0.14
CA HIS A 236 7.98 9.63 -1.05
C HIS A 236 9.08 9.34 -2.09
N PRO A 237 8.75 9.12 -3.37
CA PRO A 237 9.75 8.77 -4.38
C PRO A 237 10.87 9.81 -4.55
N ASP A 238 10.57 11.08 -4.32
CA ASP A 238 11.51 12.19 -4.47
C ASP A 238 12.14 12.64 -3.14
N ASP A 239 11.94 11.89 -2.03
CA ASP A 239 12.59 12.20 -0.76
C ASP A 239 14.12 11.96 -0.87
N PRO A 240 14.95 13.01 -0.74
CA PRO A 240 16.40 12.88 -0.87
C PRO A 240 17.04 12.07 0.28
N LYS A 241 16.32 11.89 1.38
CA LYS A 241 16.81 11.18 2.57
C LYS A 241 16.61 9.67 2.50
N LEU A 242 15.89 9.14 1.49
CA LEU A 242 15.73 7.70 1.34
C LEU A 242 17.07 7.01 1.22
N THR A 243 17.22 5.91 1.94
CA THR A 243 18.30 4.95 1.75
C THR A 243 18.18 4.27 0.39
N GLU A 244 19.27 3.63 -0.06
CA GLU A 244 19.22 2.85 -1.33
C GLU A 244 18.18 1.73 -1.28
N TYR A 245 18.06 1.06 -0.14
CA TYR A 245 17.02 0.04 0.06
C TYR A 245 15.60 0.62 -0.05
N GLU A 246 15.34 1.74 0.59
CA GLU A 246 14.02 2.39 0.52
C GLU A 246 13.67 2.85 -0.89
N ARG A 247 14.65 3.35 -1.66
CA ARG A 247 14.45 3.67 -3.09
C ARG A 247 14.05 2.43 -3.89
N GLN A 248 14.74 1.29 -3.66
CA GLN A 248 14.38 0.02 -4.30
C GLN A 248 12.98 -0.44 -3.90
N VAL A 249 12.56 -0.23 -2.65
CA VAL A 249 11.20 -0.54 -2.18
C VAL A 249 10.17 0.33 -2.90
N VAL A 250 10.39 1.63 -3.00
CA VAL A 250 9.53 2.55 -3.77
C VAL A 250 9.42 2.09 -5.22
N ASP A 251 10.55 1.77 -5.84
CA ASP A 251 10.61 1.28 -7.22
C ASP A 251 9.82 -0.01 -7.40
N TYR A 252 9.99 -0.96 -6.48
CA TYR A 252 9.32 -2.25 -6.53
C TYR A 252 7.80 -2.11 -6.41
N ILE A 253 7.30 -1.37 -5.42
CA ILE A 253 5.86 -1.25 -5.16
C ILE A 253 5.17 -0.57 -6.35
N ASN A 254 5.77 0.49 -6.91
CA ASN A 254 5.27 1.15 -8.11
C ASN A 254 5.34 0.21 -9.33
N LEU A 255 6.45 -0.50 -9.51
CA LEU A 255 6.62 -1.44 -10.61
C LEU A 255 5.56 -2.55 -10.59
N VAL A 256 5.27 -3.15 -9.45
CA VAL A 256 4.23 -4.18 -9.31
C VAL A 256 2.85 -3.63 -9.66
N HIS A 257 2.52 -2.44 -9.22
CA HIS A 257 1.27 -1.77 -9.57
C HIS A 257 1.19 -1.56 -11.10
N ASP A 258 2.20 -0.94 -11.67
CA ASP A 258 2.23 -0.58 -13.09
C ASP A 258 2.32 -1.81 -13.99
N TYR A 259 2.84 -2.93 -13.49
CA TYR A 259 2.99 -4.18 -14.24
C TYR A 259 1.67 -4.70 -14.81
N PHE A 260 0.53 -4.39 -14.15
CA PHE A 260 -0.81 -4.76 -14.59
C PHE A 260 -1.65 -3.59 -15.05
N HIS A 261 -1.42 -2.39 -14.51
CA HIS A 261 -2.21 -1.20 -14.81
C HIS A 261 -1.62 -0.35 -15.95
N GLY A 262 -0.39 -0.68 -16.39
CA GLY A 262 0.35 0.12 -17.35
C GLY A 262 1.21 1.20 -16.68
N ALA A 263 2.21 1.69 -17.41
CA ALA A 263 3.16 2.66 -16.87
C ALA A 263 2.47 3.95 -16.42
N SER A 264 2.67 4.30 -15.18
CA SER A 264 2.25 5.59 -14.63
C SER A 264 3.24 6.68 -15.05
N PRO A 265 2.77 7.91 -15.33
CA PRO A 265 3.65 9.01 -15.70
C PRO A 265 4.53 9.51 -14.53
N TRP A 266 4.21 9.12 -13.32
CA TRP A 266 4.96 9.42 -12.09
C TRP A 266 4.82 8.28 -11.08
N LYS A 267 5.81 8.17 -10.19
CA LYS A 267 5.74 7.24 -9.07
C LYS A 267 4.82 7.78 -7.97
N SER A 268 4.08 6.88 -7.37
CA SER A 268 3.24 7.16 -6.20
C SER A 268 4.00 6.93 -4.90
N ILE A 269 3.50 7.51 -3.81
CA ILE A 269 4.00 7.31 -2.46
C ILE A 269 3.84 5.83 -2.10
N ALA A 270 4.94 5.18 -1.72
CA ALA A 270 4.92 3.80 -1.23
C ALA A 270 4.62 3.77 0.26
N VAL A 271 3.83 2.80 0.70
CA VAL A 271 3.51 2.59 2.11
C VAL A 271 3.91 1.19 2.52
N ILE A 272 4.71 1.08 3.57
CA ILE A 272 5.05 -0.17 4.23
C ILE A 272 4.29 -0.21 5.56
N TYR A 273 3.56 -1.28 5.79
CA TYR A 273 2.91 -1.57 7.05
C TYR A 273 3.73 -2.60 7.82
N HIS A 274 4.44 -2.18 8.84
CA HIS A 274 5.21 -3.04 9.74
C HIS A 274 4.26 -3.65 10.78
N ILE A 275 4.07 -4.95 10.75
CA ILE A 275 3.04 -5.63 11.56
C ILE A 275 3.54 -5.76 13.01
N VAL A 276 2.72 -5.32 13.95
CA VAL A 276 3.03 -5.36 15.39
C VAL A 276 2.06 -6.23 16.20
N GLN A 277 0.84 -6.45 15.70
CA GLN A 277 -0.15 -7.35 16.31
C GLN A 277 -1.06 -7.95 15.24
N VAL A 278 -1.55 -9.15 15.50
CA VAL A 278 -2.54 -9.83 14.66
C VAL A 278 -3.69 -10.34 15.51
N PHE A 279 -4.92 -10.08 15.08
CA PHE A 279 -6.15 -10.59 15.67
C PHE A 279 -6.87 -11.49 14.66
N ASP A 280 -7.39 -12.60 15.12
CA ASP A 280 -8.26 -13.48 14.33
C ASP A 280 -9.71 -13.21 14.71
N ASN A 281 -10.41 -12.51 13.82
CA ASN A 281 -11.81 -12.12 13.96
C ASN A 281 -12.75 -13.16 13.32
N SER A 282 -12.21 -14.28 12.81
CA SER A 282 -13.02 -15.35 12.22
C SER A 282 -13.97 -15.98 13.25
N PRO A 283 -15.15 -16.43 12.84
CA PRO A 283 -16.01 -17.23 13.70
C PRO A 283 -15.27 -18.49 14.19
N GLY A 284 -15.27 -18.73 15.49
CA GLY A 284 -14.61 -19.92 16.04
C GLY A 284 -13.87 -19.67 17.35
N LYS A 285 -12.70 -20.32 17.49
CA LYS A 285 -11.96 -20.36 18.75
C LYS A 285 -11.49 -18.98 19.23
N TRP A 286 -11.00 -18.14 18.31
CA TRP A 286 -10.30 -16.91 18.67
C TRP A 286 -11.21 -15.70 18.86
N ARG A 287 -12.28 -15.57 18.08
CA ARG A 287 -13.36 -14.56 18.23
C ARG A 287 -12.84 -13.14 18.49
N GLY A 288 -11.90 -12.65 17.68
CA GLY A 288 -11.33 -11.32 17.85
C GLY A 288 -10.21 -11.23 18.89
N GLN A 289 -9.65 -12.37 19.32
CA GLN A 289 -8.50 -12.36 20.23
C GLN A 289 -7.21 -12.11 19.46
N ARG A 290 -6.24 -11.50 20.13
CA ARG A 290 -4.90 -11.35 19.61
C ARG A 290 -4.22 -12.72 19.53
N VAL A 291 -3.74 -13.04 18.34
CA VAL A 291 -3.04 -14.31 18.06
C VAL A 291 -1.52 -14.14 17.95
N VAL A 292 -1.07 -12.90 17.62
CA VAL A 292 0.37 -12.56 17.59
C VAL A 292 0.57 -11.11 18.08
N PRO A 293 1.56 -10.85 18.96
CA PRO A 293 2.18 -11.84 19.82
C PRO A 293 1.13 -12.54 20.68
N ALA A 294 1.41 -13.77 21.07
CA ALA A 294 0.48 -14.52 21.92
C ALA A 294 0.15 -13.68 23.17
N GLY A 295 -1.14 -13.53 23.46
CA GLY A 295 -1.56 -12.83 24.68
C GLY A 295 -1.05 -13.57 25.91
N GLU A 296 -0.65 -12.83 26.96
CA GLU A 296 -0.53 -13.40 28.29
C GLU A 296 -1.89 -13.95 28.68
N ARG A 297 -1.94 -15.23 29.06
CA ARG A 297 -3.16 -15.91 29.51
C ARG A 297 -3.41 -15.62 30.97
#